data_4bcc76becc8eb1ad67cbf5fc45618701
#
_entry.id   4bcc76becc8eb1ad67cbf5fc45618701
#
_cell.length_a   1.000
_cell.length_b   1.000
_cell.length_c   1.000
_cell.angle_alpha   90.00
_cell.angle_beta   90.00
_cell.angle_gamma   90.00
#
_symmetry.space_group_name_H-M   'P 1'
#
loop_
_entity.id
_entity.type
_entity.pdbx_description
1 polymer ?
#
loop_
_entity_poly.entity_id
_entity_poly.type
_entity_poly.pdbx_seq_one_letter_code
_entity_poly.pdbx_strand_id
1 'polypeptide(L)'
;RAGCWMDTGEGGLSPHHLEGGCDVIMQIGTAKYGIRDLDGGFSPAKARELARSVKAFEIKLSQGAKPGKGGVLPGAKVTAEIARIRGIPEGQDSISPNRHHDIANVDQLLDTIAYIRDLTGRPVGVKTAIGGWDFVNELCDAVLRRGREYAPDFLAIDGGEGGSGAAPQTLMDHMALPITEALPRAVDALLQADLKSRIRVVAAGKLVTSAKAAWALCVGADFVNTARGFMFALGCIQALRCHTNTCPTGVTTHNKRLQRGLAVEEKYLRVAHYCQNMNKEIDMIAHSCGCRHARELKREHVRIVQSANQSIALNMLYPYPAPGVRPAATGAPGAVAV
;
A
#
# COMPACT_ATOMS: atom_id res chain seq x y z
N ARG A 1 3.20 18.39 10.25
CA ARG A 1 3.02 19.62 9.44
C ARG A 1 2.32 19.35 8.10
N ALA A 2 2.50 18.17 7.50
CA ALA A 2 1.87 17.82 6.22
C ALA A 2 0.38 17.43 6.37
N GLY A 3 -0.07 17.04 7.56
CA GLY A 3 -1.43 16.59 7.81
C GLY A 3 -1.78 15.23 7.21
N CYS A 4 -0.76 14.38 7.00
CA CYS A 4 -0.93 13.02 6.49
C CYS A 4 -0.35 11.99 7.48
N TRP A 5 -0.80 10.76 7.34
CA TRP A 5 -0.21 9.59 8.01
C TRP A 5 0.92 9.00 7.15
N MET A 6 1.70 8.10 7.73
CA MET A 6 2.83 7.44 7.06
C MET A 6 2.72 5.93 7.20
N ASP A 7 3.03 5.20 6.13
CA ASP A 7 3.32 3.77 6.16
C ASP A 7 4.83 3.55 6.17
N THR A 8 5.32 2.66 7.05
CA THR A 8 6.77 2.41 7.20
C THR A 8 7.39 1.71 6.01
N GLY A 9 6.59 1.04 5.19
CA GLY A 9 7.10 -0.01 4.31
C GLY A 9 7.61 -1.22 5.10
N GLU A 10 8.09 -2.23 4.39
CA GLU A 10 8.45 -3.54 4.94
C GLU A 10 9.75 -3.60 5.77
N GLY A 11 10.46 -2.49 5.90
CA GLY A 11 11.78 -2.43 6.55
C GLY A 11 11.79 -2.36 8.07
N GLY A 12 10.63 -2.33 8.70
CA GLY A 12 10.47 -2.12 10.15
C GLY A 12 10.32 -0.65 10.53
N LEU A 13 9.95 -0.40 11.79
CA LEU A 13 9.80 0.93 12.34
C LEU A 13 11.16 1.52 12.72
N SER A 14 11.55 2.60 12.07
CA SER A 14 12.73 3.40 12.40
C SER A 14 12.35 4.57 13.32
N PRO A 15 13.26 5.04 14.19
CA PRO A 15 13.07 6.30 14.93
C PRO A 15 12.71 7.48 14.02
N HIS A 16 13.27 7.52 12.81
CA HIS A 16 12.99 8.58 11.84
C HIS A 16 11.54 8.65 11.37
N HIS A 17 10.79 7.54 11.40
CA HIS A 17 9.34 7.57 11.12
C HIS A 17 8.56 8.33 12.18
N LEU A 18 9.07 8.38 13.42
CA LEU A 18 8.40 9.00 14.57
C LEU A 18 8.76 10.47 14.77
N GLU A 19 9.92 10.93 14.26
CA GLU A 19 10.42 12.30 14.43
C GLU A 19 9.43 13.37 13.98
N GLY A 20 8.68 13.10 12.92
CA GLY A 20 7.68 14.04 12.37
C GLY A 20 6.38 14.14 13.16
N GLY A 21 6.13 13.22 14.10
CA GLY A 21 4.93 13.18 14.94
C GLY A 21 3.63 12.89 14.18
N CYS A 22 3.71 12.31 12.98
CA CYS A 22 2.52 11.86 12.25
C CYS A 22 2.05 10.50 12.75
N ASP A 23 0.79 10.16 12.45
CA ASP A 23 0.28 8.81 12.66
C ASP A 23 1.01 7.83 11.73
N VAL A 24 1.48 6.72 12.31
CA VAL A 24 2.28 5.72 11.58
C VAL A 24 1.53 4.40 11.52
N ILE A 25 1.50 3.80 10.33
CA ILE A 25 1.10 2.41 10.10
C ILE A 25 2.37 1.59 9.92
N MET A 26 2.53 0.51 10.69
CA MET A 26 3.65 -0.40 10.54
C MET A 26 3.31 -1.53 9.58
N GLN A 27 4.07 -1.62 8.49
CA GLN A 27 3.91 -2.69 7.52
C GLN A 27 4.70 -3.94 7.91
N ILE A 28 4.05 -5.09 7.90
CA ILE A 28 4.61 -6.42 8.16
C ILE A 28 4.79 -7.12 6.83
N GLY A 29 6.01 -7.12 6.30
CA GLY A 29 6.36 -7.86 5.09
C GLY A 29 6.67 -9.33 5.37
N THR A 30 6.95 -10.08 4.32
CA THR A 30 7.20 -11.52 4.37
C THR A 30 8.40 -11.94 5.23
N ALA A 31 9.40 -11.05 5.39
CA ALA A 31 10.53 -11.25 6.28
C ALA A 31 10.30 -10.77 7.71
N LYS A 32 9.14 -10.14 7.99
CA LYS A 32 8.75 -9.63 9.33
C LYS A 32 9.81 -8.71 9.97
N TYR A 33 10.52 -7.91 9.16
CA TYR A 33 11.53 -6.99 9.67
C TYR A 33 10.99 -6.06 10.74
N GLY A 34 11.77 -5.86 11.80
CA GLY A 34 11.43 -5.03 12.94
C GLY A 34 10.44 -5.65 13.94
N ILE A 35 9.72 -6.70 13.54
CA ILE A 35 8.73 -7.39 14.39
C ILE A 35 9.03 -8.89 14.54
N ARG A 36 10.17 -9.34 14.00
CA ARG A 36 10.61 -10.74 14.04
C ARG A 36 11.38 -11.08 15.31
N ASP A 37 11.32 -12.34 15.72
CA ASP A 37 12.21 -12.92 16.71
C ASP A 37 13.56 -13.36 16.10
N LEU A 38 14.37 -14.05 16.87
CA LEU A 38 15.70 -14.52 16.43
C LEU A 38 15.62 -15.59 15.33
N ASP A 39 14.55 -16.37 15.31
CA ASP A 39 14.32 -17.43 14.32
C ASP A 39 13.64 -16.90 13.05
N GLY A 40 13.29 -15.62 13.04
CA GLY A 40 12.64 -14.95 11.93
C GLY A 40 11.13 -15.04 11.95
N GLY A 41 10.53 -15.66 12.96
CA GLY A 41 9.09 -15.71 13.21
C GLY A 41 8.52 -14.39 13.69
N PHE A 42 7.20 -14.32 13.83
CA PHE A 42 6.52 -13.16 14.41
C PHE A 42 6.76 -13.11 15.92
N SER A 43 7.16 -11.95 16.44
CA SER A 43 7.41 -11.74 17.88
C SER A 43 6.24 -11.01 18.55
N PRO A 44 5.45 -11.70 19.39
CA PRO A 44 4.36 -11.07 20.13
C PRO A 44 4.81 -9.95 21.05
N ALA A 45 5.99 -10.11 21.67
CA ALA A 45 6.55 -9.09 22.57
C ALA A 45 6.86 -7.79 21.83
N LYS A 46 7.53 -7.87 20.67
CA LYS A 46 7.81 -6.71 19.83
C LYS A 46 6.53 -6.08 19.28
N ALA A 47 5.53 -6.88 18.93
CA ALA A 47 4.26 -6.37 18.45
C ALA A 47 3.56 -5.49 19.51
N ARG A 48 3.53 -5.93 20.77
CA ARG A 48 2.99 -5.13 21.89
C ARG A 48 3.79 -3.85 22.14
N GLU A 49 5.09 -3.91 22.02
CA GLU A 49 5.97 -2.74 22.16
C GLU A 49 5.68 -1.72 21.05
N LEU A 50 5.70 -2.16 19.79
CA LEU A 50 5.44 -1.31 18.62
C LEU A 50 4.05 -0.69 18.63
N ALA A 51 3.04 -1.39 19.15
CA ALA A 51 1.67 -0.92 19.25
C ALA A 51 1.53 0.38 20.07
N ARG A 52 2.51 0.71 20.91
CA ARG A 52 2.54 1.98 21.67
C ARG A 52 2.87 3.17 20.78
N SER A 53 3.58 2.94 19.70
CA SER A 53 4.10 3.98 18.79
C SER A 53 3.37 4.07 17.46
N VAL A 54 2.62 3.02 17.06
CA VAL A 54 1.92 2.98 15.77
C VAL A 54 0.41 3.00 15.95
N LYS A 55 -0.32 3.45 14.94
CA LYS A 55 -1.78 3.52 14.94
C LYS A 55 -2.45 2.27 14.37
N ALA A 56 -1.77 1.57 13.48
CA ALA A 56 -2.26 0.35 12.85
C ALA A 56 -1.10 -0.52 12.38
N PHE A 57 -1.41 -1.79 12.05
CA PHE A 57 -0.52 -2.70 11.35
C PHE A 57 -1.07 -3.02 9.97
N GLU A 58 -0.19 -3.24 9.00
CA GLU A 58 -0.53 -3.66 7.64
C GLU A 58 0.24 -4.94 7.27
N ILE A 59 -0.46 -6.04 7.03
CA ILE A 59 0.15 -7.27 6.51
C ILE A 59 0.30 -7.12 4.99
N LYS A 60 1.54 -7.06 4.51
CA LYS A 60 1.83 -6.96 3.09
C LYS A 60 1.98 -8.34 2.48
N LEU A 61 1.01 -8.76 1.68
CA LEU A 61 1.06 -10.00 0.91
C LEU A 61 1.88 -9.81 -0.37
N SER A 62 1.63 -8.73 -1.10
CA SER A 62 2.33 -8.44 -2.35
C SER A 62 2.42 -6.94 -2.62
N GLN A 63 3.07 -6.59 -3.73
CA GLN A 63 3.32 -5.22 -4.18
C GLN A 63 3.14 -5.15 -5.70
N GLY A 64 2.50 -4.10 -6.21
CA GLY A 64 2.15 -3.97 -7.62
C GLY A 64 3.31 -4.13 -8.60
N ALA A 65 4.45 -3.49 -8.34
CA ALA A 65 5.60 -3.53 -9.26
C ALA A 65 6.34 -4.87 -9.30
N LYS A 66 6.16 -5.73 -8.30
CA LYS A 66 6.86 -7.03 -8.21
C LYS A 66 6.03 -8.06 -7.45
N PRO A 67 4.83 -8.40 -7.92
CA PRO A 67 4.01 -9.40 -7.27
C PRO A 67 4.73 -10.75 -7.26
N GLY A 68 4.63 -11.49 -6.13
CA GLY A 68 5.27 -12.79 -5.97
C GLY A 68 6.81 -12.75 -5.90
N LYS A 69 7.43 -11.57 -5.72
CA LYS A 69 8.87 -11.44 -5.55
C LYS A 69 9.23 -10.68 -4.27
N GLY A 70 10.04 -11.32 -3.43
CA GLY A 70 10.58 -10.70 -2.22
C GLY A 70 11.53 -9.53 -2.50
N GLY A 71 11.81 -8.76 -1.46
CA GLY A 71 12.77 -7.67 -1.51
C GLY A 71 14.21 -8.16 -1.39
N VAL A 72 15.12 -7.41 -1.99
CA VAL A 72 16.57 -7.59 -1.81
C VAL A 72 17.17 -6.25 -1.40
N LEU A 73 17.89 -6.23 -0.27
CA LEU A 73 18.75 -5.12 0.12
C LEU A 73 20.17 -5.64 0.18
N PRO A 74 21.07 -5.19 -0.71
CA PRO A 74 22.46 -5.64 -0.73
C PRO A 74 23.18 -5.37 0.59
N GLY A 75 24.04 -6.27 1.03
CA GLY A 75 24.80 -6.17 2.27
C GLY A 75 25.56 -4.87 2.44
N ALA A 76 26.12 -4.33 1.35
CA ALA A 76 26.77 -3.01 1.34
C ALA A 76 25.86 -1.86 1.78
N LYS A 77 24.54 -2.06 1.80
CA LYS A 77 23.53 -1.10 2.29
C LYS A 77 23.01 -1.45 3.69
N VAL A 78 23.34 -2.61 4.24
CA VAL A 78 22.91 -3.03 5.57
C VAL A 78 23.91 -2.51 6.61
N THR A 79 23.68 -1.28 7.03
CA THR A 79 24.44 -0.64 8.12
C THR A 79 24.04 -1.20 9.48
N ALA A 80 24.83 -0.95 10.54
CA ALA A 80 24.49 -1.32 11.91
C ALA A 80 23.08 -0.84 12.34
N GLU A 81 22.69 0.36 11.93
CA GLU A 81 21.34 0.91 12.18
C GLU A 81 20.27 0.08 11.49
N ILE A 82 20.41 -0.20 10.20
CA ILE A 82 19.47 -1.00 9.43
C ILE A 82 19.41 -2.43 9.97
N ALA A 83 20.55 -3.02 10.30
CA ALA A 83 20.64 -4.34 10.90
C ALA A 83 19.83 -4.42 12.20
N ARG A 84 19.99 -3.44 13.08
CA ARG A 84 19.24 -3.33 14.35
C ARG A 84 17.75 -3.16 14.13
N ILE A 85 17.31 -2.26 13.21
CA ILE A 85 15.91 -2.01 12.92
C ILE A 85 15.24 -3.26 12.33
N ARG A 86 15.88 -3.93 11.39
CA ARG A 86 15.34 -5.12 10.72
C ARG A 86 15.43 -6.40 11.56
N GLY A 87 16.34 -6.47 12.53
CA GLY A 87 16.67 -7.67 13.28
C GLY A 87 17.42 -8.69 12.41
N ILE A 88 18.47 -8.25 11.71
CA ILE A 88 19.30 -9.05 10.78
C ILE A 88 20.79 -8.75 11.01
N PRO A 89 21.72 -9.61 10.54
CA PRO A 89 23.15 -9.33 10.59
C PRO A 89 23.55 -8.13 9.74
N GLU A 90 24.50 -7.32 10.25
CA GLU A 90 25.12 -6.21 9.51
C GLU A 90 25.95 -6.72 8.34
N GLY A 91 25.97 -5.97 7.24
CA GLY A 91 26.83 -6.22 6.09
C GLY A 91 26.42 -7.43 5.23
N GLN A 92 25.34 -8.12 5.57
CA GLN A 92 24.84 -9.27 4.81
C GLN A 92 23.63 -8.88 3.96
N ASP A 93 23.46 -9.54 2.82
CA ASP A 93 22.29 -9.36 1.96
C ASP A 93 21.01 -9.71 2.73
N SER A 94 20.04 -8.79 2.67
CA SER A 94 18.75 -8.95 3.30
C SER A 94 17.73 -9.34 2.22
N ILE A 95 17.32 -10.61 2.21
CA ILE A 95 16.41 -11.18 1.21
C ILE A 95 15.10 -11.54 1.89
N SER A 96 14.00 -10.97 1.41
CA SER A 96 12.67 -11.34 1.89
C SER A 96 12.14 -12.55 1.13
N PRO A 97 11.45 -13.49 1.79
CA PRO A 97 10.72 -14.56 1.11
C PRO A 97 9.69 -14.03 0.11
N ASN A 98 9.32 -14.84 -0.87
CA ASN A 98 8.32 -14.47 -1.86
C ASN A 98 6.90 -14.39 -1.28
N ARG A 99 6.64 -15.13 -0.19
CA ARG A 99 5.36 -15.17 0.53
C ARG A 99 5.57 -15.29 2.04
N HIS A 100 4.54 -15.03 2.82
CA HIS A 100 4.51 -15.39 4.23
C HIS A 100 4.48 -16.92 4.38
N HIS A 101 5.40 -17.49 5.15
CA HIS A 101 5.44 -18.95 5.36
C HIS A 101 4.28 -19.45 6.24
N ASP A 102 3.77 -18.58 7.08
CA ASP A 102 2.71 -18.84 8.06
C ASP A 102 1.31 -18.42 7.56
N ILE A 103 1.19 -17.97 6.31
CA ILE A 103 -0.08 -17.60 5.68
C ILE A 103 -0.16 -18.31 4.33
N ALA A 104 -0.82 -19.45 4.28
CA ALA A 104 -0.95 -20.24 3.06
C ALA A 104 -2.29 -20.02 2.34
N ASN A 105 -3.30 -19.48 3.03
CA ASN A 105 -4.65 -19.24 2.51
C ASN A 105 -5.32 -18.07 3.25
N VAL A 106 -6.51 -17.70 2.79
CA VAL A 106 -7.30 -16.60 3.35
C VAL A 106 -7.74 -16.86 4.79
N ASP A 107 -8.08 -18.08 5.15
CA ASP A 107 -8.49 -18.39 6.52
C ASP A 107 -7.35 -18.15 7.52
N GLN A 108 -6.12 -18.58 7.19
CA GLN A 108 -4.92 -18.28 8.00
C GLN A 108 -4.57 -16.78 8.03
N LEU A 109 -4.85 -16.06 6.94
CA LEU A 109 -4.73 -14.61 6.92
C LEU A 109 -5.68 -13.97 7.92
N LEU A 110 -6.95 -14.38 7.95
CA LEU A 110 -7.94 -13.89 8.90
C LEU A 110 -7.57 -14.23 10.34
N ASP A 111 -7.02 -15.43 10.61
CA ASP A 111 -6.49 -15.79 11.92
C ASP A 111 -5.35 -14.87 12.34
N THR A 112 -4.42 -14.58 11.42
CA THR A 112 -3.28 -13.69 11.68
C THR A 112 -3.75 -12.27 11.97
N ILE A 113 -4.74 -11.76 11.24
CA ILE A 113 -5.34 -10.44 11.45
C ILE A 113 -5.98 -10.37 12.85
N ALA A 114 -6.82 -11.35 13.19
CA ALA A 114 -7.48 -11.41 14.50
C ALA A 114 -6.45 -11.48 15.63
N TYR A 115 -5.44 -12.36 15.48
CA TYR A 115 -4.37 -12.53 16.46
C TYR A 115 -3.60 -11.22 16.71
N ILE A 116 -3.16 -10.52 15.65
CA ILE A 116 -2.41 -9.27 15.81
C ILE A 116 -3.31 -8.18 16.41
N ARG A 117 -4.56 -8.11 16.01
CA ARG A 117 -5.54 -7.15 16.54
C ARG A 117 -5.77 -7.37 18.04
N ASP A 118 -6.01 -8.60 18.47
CA ASP A 118 -6.25 -8.95 19.87
C ASP A 118 -5.00 -8.70 20.73
N LEU A 119 -3.82 -9.05 20.18
CA LEU A 119 -2.54 -8.89 20.84
C LEU A 119 -2.17 -7.43 21.09
N THR A 120 -2.52 -6.54 20.15
CA THR A 120 -2.02 -5.15 20.08
C THR A 120 -3.08 -4.11 20.42
N GLY A 121 -4.36 -4.44 20.30
CA GLY A 121 -5.47 -3.49 20.38
C GLY A 121 -5.47 -2.47 19.24
N ARG A 122 -4.78 -2.75 18.12
CA ARG A 122 -4.66 -1.85 16.98
C ARG A 122 -5.38 -2.41 15.75
N PRO A 123 -5.92 -1.54 14.88
CA PRO A 123 -6.44 -1.97 13.59
C PRO A 123 -5.38 -2.70 12.77
N VAL A 124 -5.82 -3.72 12.03
CA VAL A 124 -4.95 -4.54 11.16
C VAL A 124 -5.53 -4.58 9.75
N GLY A 125 -4.77 -4.09 8.80
CA GLY A 125 -5.10 -4.13 7.37
C GLY A 125 -4.24 -5.10 6.59
N VAL A 126 -4.56 -5.20 5.31
CA VAL A 126 -3.85 -6.03 4.33
C VAL A 126 -3.50 -5.20 3.12
N LYS A 127 -2.26 -5.35 2.62
CA LYS A 127 -1.85 -4.78 1.34
C LYS A 127 -1.58 -5.88 0.32
N THR A 128 -2.15 -5.73 -0.86
CA THR A 128 -1.97 -6.67 -1.97
C THR A 128 -2.01 -5.97 -3.32
N ALA A 129 -1.35 -6.58 -4.31
CA ALA A 129 -1.60 -6.33 -5.72
C ALA A 129 -2.60 -7.37 -6.23
N ILE A 130 -3.41 -7.01 -7.21
CA ILE A 130 -4.40 -7.89 -7.79
C ILE A 130 -3.91 -8.33 -9.17
N GLY A 131 -3.67 -9.64 -9.32
CA GLY A 131 -3.37 -10.26 -10.62
C GLY A 131 -4.59 -10.94 -11.25
N GLY A 132 -5.46 -11.49 -10.40
CA GLY A 132 -6.74 -12.10 -10.75
C GLY A 132 -7.83 -11.67 -9.79
N TRP A 133 -9.08 -12.12 -10.01
CA TRP A 133 -10.24 -11.68 -9.24
C TRP A 133 -10.46 -12.43 -7.93
N ASP A 134 -9.86 -13.59 -7.83
CA ASP A 134 -10.27 -14.58 -6.85
C ASP A 134 -9.96 -14.15 -5.42
N PHE A 135 -8.82 -13.52 -5.17
CA PHE A 135 -8.41 -13.15 -3.80
C PHE A 135 -9.42 -12.28 -3.05
N VAL A 136 -9.95 -11.21 -3.68
CA VAL A 136 -10.90 -10.31 -2.98
C VAL A 136 -12.22 -11.01 -2.75
N ASN A 137 -12.67 -11.82 -3.70
CA ASN A 137 -13.89 -12.63 -3.55
C ASN A 137 -13.70 -13.70 -2.46
N GLU A 138 -12.60 -14.43 -2.46
CA GLU A 138 -12.26 -15.41 -1.41
C GLU A 138 -12.19 -14.75 -0.02
N LEU A 139 -11.60 -13.56 0.07
CA LEU A 139 -11.56 -12.79 1.31
C LEU A 139 -12.98 -12.44 1.79
N CYS A 140 -13.83 -11.95 0.88
CA CYS A 140 -15.22 -11.63 1.20
C CYS A 140 -15.99 -12.88 1.67
N ASP A 141 -15.82 -14.00 0.96
CA ASP A 141 -16.49 -15.26 1.30
C ASP A 141 -16.02 -15.82 2.63
N ALA A 142 -14.74 -15.78 2.90
CA ALA A 142 -14.17 -16.20 4.17
C ALA A 142 -14.68 -15.33 5.34
N VAL A 143 -14.72 -14.00 5.15
CA VAL A 143 -15.25 -13.08 6.16
C VAL A 143 -16.73 -13.34 6.43
N LEU A 144 -17.54 -13.54 5.40
CA LEU A 144 -18.98 -13.81 5.59
C LEU A 144 -19.24 -15.18 6.24
N ARG A 145 -18.40 -16.17 5.97
CA ARG A 145 -18.48 -17.48 6.59
C ARG A 145 -18.07 -17.46 8.06
N ARG A 146 -17.03 -16.69 8.41
CA ARG A 146 -16.44 -16.69 9.74
C ARG A 146 -17.00 -15.63 10.68
N GLY A 147 -17.54 -14.55 10.14
CA GLY A 147 -18.05 -13.40 10.87
C GLY A 147 -17.32 -12.10 10.48
N ARG A 148 -18.04 -10.99 10.49
CA ARG A 148 -17.52 -9.66 10.10
C ARG A 148 -16.41 -9.14 11.01
N GLU A 149 -16.30 -9.64 12.22
CA GLU A 149 -15.25 -9.34 13.20
C GLU A 149 -13.87 -9.83 12.74
N TYR A 150 -13.81 -10.89 11.94
CA TYR A 150 -12.56 -11.40 11.36
C TYR A 150 -12.06 -10.55 10.18
N ALA A 151 -12.88 -9.67 9.63
CA ALA A 151 -12.50 -8.85 8.48
C ALA A 151 -11.25 -7.99 8.79
N PRO A 152 -10.36 -7.76 7.81
CA PRO A 152 -9.34 -6.73 7.94
C PRO A 152 -10.01 -5.35 8.15
N ASP A 153 -9.34 -4.45 8.86
CA ASP A 153 -9.88 -3.11 9.09
C ASP A 153 -9.73 -2.22 7.85
N PHE A 154 -8.72 -2.51 7.04
CA PHE A 154 -8.54 -1.88 5.73
C PHE A 154 -7.86 -2.83 4.74
N LEU A 155 -8.08 -2.56 3.46
CA LEU A 155 -7.48 -3.25 2.32
C LEU A 155 -6.78 -2.23 1.43
N ALA A 156 -5.46 -2.33 1.34
CA ALA A 156 -4.64 -1.49 0.46
C ALA A 156 -4.41 -2.21 -0.88
N ILE A 157 -4.98 -1.66 -1.94
CA ILE A 157 -4.86 -2.15 -3.31
C ILE A 157 -3.71 -1.42 -3.99
N ASP A 158 -2.67 -2.16 -4.37
CA ASP A 158 -1.48 -1.61 -5.05
C ASP A 158 -1.51 -1.99 -6.54
N GLY A 159 -1.75 -1.02 -7.42
CA GLY A 159 -1.79 -1.23 -8.86
C GLY A 159 -0.45 -1.68 -9.43
N GLY A 160 -0.46 -2.41 -10.54
CA GLY A 160 0.72 -2.93 -11.25
C GLY A 160 1.75 -1.87 -11.62
N GLU A 161 1.29 -0.65 -11.84
CA GLU A 161 2.12 0.54 -12.10
C GLU A 161 2.69 1.17 -10.82
N GLY A 162 2.25 0.73 -9.65
CA GLY A 162 2.81 1.14 -8.35
C GLY A 162 4.22 0.57 -8.24
N GLY A 163 5.19 1.38 -7.91
CA GLY A 163 6.48 0.89 -8.13
C GLY A 163 7.49 1.02 -7.03
N SER A 164 8.48 0.17 -7.13
CA SER A 164 9.77 0.26 -6.49
C SER A 164 10.82 0.45 -7.57
N GLY A 165 11.74 1.40 -7.38
CA GLY A 165 12.89 1.54 -8.28
C GLY A 165 13.85 0.34 -8.28
N ALA A 166 13.61 -0.65 -7.42
CA ALA A 166 14.34 -1.91 -7.36
C ALA A 166 13.53 -3.09 -7.96
N ALA A 167 12.34 -2.86 -8.50
CA ALA A 167 11.56 -3.90 -9.14
C ALA A 167 12.18 -4.31 -10.49
N PRO A 168 12.20 -5.62 -10.81
CA PRO A 168 12.61 -6.08 -12.12
C PRO A 168 11.70 -5.50 -13.22
N GLN A 169 12.29 -5.01 -14.31
CA GLN A 169 11.54 -4.42 -15.41
C GLN A 169 10.55 -5.40 -16.06
N THR A 170 10.86 -6.69 -16.04
CA THR A 170 10.00 -7.76 -16.55
C THR A 170 8.70 -7.96 -15.74
N LEU A 171 8.64 -7.46 -14.51
CA LEU A 171 7.46 -7.54 -13.65
C LEU A 171 6.70 -6.22 -13.60
N MET A 172 7.45 -5.10 -13.64
CA MET A 172 6.90 -3.77 -13.48
C MET A 172 5.95 -3.42 -14.62
N ASP A 173 4.75 -2.98 -14.30
CA ASP A 173 3.69 -2.64 -15.25
C ASP A 173 3.10 -3.84 -16.04
N HIS A 174 3.51 -5.10 -15.77
CA HIS A 174 3.14 -6.25 -16.59
C HIS A 174 2.40 -7.38 -15.85
N MET A 175 2.58 -7.53 -14.54
CA MET A 175 2.10 -8.73 -13.85
C MET A 175 0.83 -8.49 -13.02
N ALA A 176 0.69 -7.35 -12.39
CA ALA A 176 -0.52 -6.99 -11.66
C ALA A 176 -1.41 -6.08 -12.50
N LEU A 177 -2.70 -6.08 -12.21
CA LEU A 177 -3.64 -5.16 -12.83
C LEU A 177 -3.30 -3.71 -12.52
N PRO A 178 -3.47 -2.78 -13.46
CA PRO A 178 -3.33 -1.37 -13.17
C PRO A 178 -4.40 -0.92 -12.16
N ILE A 179 -4.09 0.11 -11.38
CA ILE A 179 -5.03 0.60 -10.34
C ILE A 179 -6.38 1.00 -10.92
N THR A 180 -6.40 1.46 -12.17
CA THR A 180 -7.62 1.85 -12.88
C THR A 180 -8.57 0.68 -13.14
N GLU A 181 -8.08 -0.54 -13.06
CA GLU A 181 -8.86 -1.76 -13.18
C GLU A 181 -9.00 -2.49 -11.84
N ALA A 182 -7.92 -2.59 -11.07
CA ALA A 182 -7.90 -3.29 -9.79
C ALA A 182 -8.82 -2.65 -8.74
N LEU A 183 -8.80 -1.32 -8.63
CA LEU A 183 -9.56 -0.61 -7.61
C LEU A 183 -11.08 -0.71 -7.79
N PRO A 184 -11.67 -0.43 -8.98
CA PRO A 184 -13.11 -0.58 -9.18
C PRO A 184 -13.60 -1.99 -8.82
N ARG A 185 -12.89 -3.01 -9.26
CA ARG A 185 -13.28 -4.40 -9.02
C ARG A 185 -13.17 -4.81 -7.55
N ALA A 186 -12.12 -4.37 -6.86
CA ALA A 186 -12.00 -4.62 -5.42
C ALA A 186 -13.12 -3.93 -4.63
N VAL A 187 -13.45 -2.68 -4.98
CA VAL A 187 -14.55 -1.95 -4.35
C VAL A 187 -15.89 -2.62 -4.65
N ASP A 188 -16.12 -3.08 -5.88
CA ASP A 188 -17.35 -3.76 -6.28
C ASP A 188 -17.54 -5.08 -5.52
N ALA A 189 -16.47 -5.88 -5.37
CA ALA A 189 -16.52 -7.10 -4.58
C ALA A 189 -16.93 -6.84 -3.11
N LEU A 190 -16.36 -5.77 -2.51
CA LEU A 190 -16.71 -5.37 -1.15
C LEU A 190 -18.16 -4.84 -1.04
N LEU A 191 -18.66 -4.11 -2.05
CA LEU A 191 -20.03 -3.62 -2.10
C LEU A 191 -21.02 -4.79 -2.25
N GLN A 192 -20.76 -5.73 -3.15
CA GLN A 192 -21.56 -6.95 -3.35
C GLN A 192 -21.65 -7.80 -2.08
N ALA A 193 -20.56 -7.85 -1.33
CA ALA A 193 -20.49 -8.59 -0.07
C ALA A 193 -21.08 -7.81 1.13
N ASP A 194 -21.52 -6.57 0.94
CA ASP A 194 -21.91 -5.65 2.01
C ASP A 194 -20.79 -5.46 3.06
N LEU A 195 -19.52 -5.51 2.63
CA LEU A 195 -18.35 -5.37 3.48
C LEU A 195 -17.63 -4.02 3.32
N LYS A 196 -18.02 -3.18 2.34
CA LYS A 196 -17.35 -1.89 2.08
C LYS A 196 -17.40 -0.92 3.27
N SER A 197 -18.47 -0.97 4.05
CA SER A 197 -18.60 -0.15 5.27
C SER A 197 -17.71 -0.65 6.41
N ARG A 198 -17.39 -1.96 6.44
CA ARG A 198 -16.54 -2.60 7.46
C ARG A 198 -15.06 -2.53 7.09
N ILE A 199 -14.72 -2.66 5.81
CA ILE A 199 -13.35 -2.68 5.31
C ILE A 199 -13.06 -1.38 4.58
N ARG A 200 -12.17 -0.56 5.12
CA ARG A 200 -11.72 0.66 4.44
C ARG A 200 -10.79 0.32 3.29
N VAL A 201 -10.89 1.06 2.19
CA VAL A 201 -10.05 0.84 1.00
C VAL A 201 -9.01 1.93 0.89
N VAL A 202 -7.75 1.52 0.77
CA VAL A 202 -6.61 2.39 0.47
C VAL A 202 -6.15 2.13 -0.95
N ALA A 203 -6.16 3.14 -1.80
CA ALA A 203 -5.68 3.01 -3.18
C ALA A 203 -4.20 3.41 -3.29
N ALA A 204 -3.41 2.60 -3.97
CA ALA A 204 -2.01 2.87 -4.30
C ALA A 204 -1.71 2.48 -5.75
N GLY A 205 -0.75 3.14 -6.40
CA GLY A 205 -0.38 2.85 -7.80
C GLY A 205 -0.30 4.13 -8.64
N LYS A 206 0.88 4.76 -8.70
CA LYS A 206 1.13 6.04 -9.44
C LYS A 206 0.07 7.14 -9.24
N LEU A 207 -0.59 7.18 -8.10
CA LEU A 207 -1.55 8.23 -7.74
C LEU A 207 -0.80 9.49 -7.29
N VAL A 208 -0.03 10.08 -8.20
CA VAL A 208 0.93 11.15 -7.90
C VAL A 208 0.37 12.56 -8.10
N THR A 209 -0.80 12.69 -8.70
CA THR A 209 -1.49 13.97 -8.90
C THR A 209 -2.83 13.97 -8.18
N SER A 210 -3.29 15.15 -7.79
CA SER A 210 -4.59 15.36 -7.16
C SER A 210 -5.77 14.85 -7.99
N ALA A 211 -5.71 15.00 -9.32
CA ALA A 211 -6.73 14.43 -10.21
C ALA A 211 -6.81 12.91 -10.15
N LYS A 212 -5.66 12.21 -10.11
CA LYS A 212 -5.63 10.75 -9.95
C LYS A 212 -6.07 10.30 -8.56
N ALA A 213 -5.71 11.06 -7.52
CA ALA A 213 -6.16 10.80 -6.17
C ALA A 213 -7.68 11.02 -6.04
N ALA A 214 -8.22 12.12 -6.58
CA ALA A 214 -9.67 12.38 -6.63
C ALA A 214 -10.40 11.28 -7.40
N TRP A 215 -9.86 10.81 -8.53
CA TRP A 215 -10.40 9.66 -9.25
C TRP A 215 -10.52 8.43 -8.36
N ALA A 216 -9.48 8.09 -7.60
CA ALA A 216 -9.51 6.94 -6.70
C ALA A 216 -10.60 7.08 -5.62
N LEU A 217 -10.79 8.30 -5.07
CA LEU A 217 -11.89 8.59 -4.14
C LEU A 217 -13.25 8.43 -4.84
N CYS A 218 -13.41 8.89 -6.08
CA CYS A 218 -14.63 8.70 -6.86
C CYS A 218 -14.96 7.23 -7.08
N VAL A 219 -13.96 6.36 -7.27
CA VAL A 219 -14.15 4.90 -7.40
C VAL A 219 -14.69 4.30 -6.11
N GLY A 220 -14.27 4.81 -4.96
CA GLY A 220 -14.68 4.33 -3.65
C GLY A 220 -13.52 4.05 -2.68
N ALA A 221 -12.31 4.53 -2.97
CA ALA A 221 -11.25 4.52 -1.97
C ALA A 221 -11.59 5.45 -0.80
N ASP A 222 -11.25 5.04 0.41
CA ASP A 222 -11.36 5.88 1.62
C ASP A 222 -10.11 6.71 1.83
N PHE A 223 -8.94 6.19 1.38
CA PHE A 223 -7.62 6.80 1.50
C PHE A 223 -6.79 6.54 0.24
N VAL A 224 -5.77 7.37 0.05
CA VAL A 224 -4.81 7.23 -1.06
C VAL A 224 -3.39 7.21 -0.52
N ASN A 225 -2.60 6.23 -0.98
CA ASN A 225 -1.17 6.16 -0.77
C ASN A 225 -0.42 6.59 -2.02
N THR A 226 0.57 7.45 -1.85
CA THR A 226 1.45 7.86 -2.95
C THR A 226 2.91 7.84 -2.55
N ALA A 227 3.60 6.72 -2.79
CA ALA A 227 5.03 6.64 -2.52
C ALA A 227 5.83 7.49 -3.52
N ARG A 228 5.54 7.37 -4.82
CA ARG A 228 6.31 8.02 -5.88
C ARG A 228 6.17 9.54 -5.88
N GLY A 229 5.01 10.08 -5.54
CA GLY A 229 4.81 11.52 -5.41
C GLY A 229 5.72 12.12 -4.34
N PHE A 230 5.80 11.51 -3.18
CA PHE A 230 6.72 11.90 -2.12
C PHE A 230 8.19 11.76 -2.53
N MET A 231 8.53 10.69 -3.27
CA MET A 231 9.89 10.53 -3.81
C MET A 231 10.26 11.65 -4.79
N PHE A 232 9.32 12.09 -5.65
CA PHE A 232 9.54 13.24 -6.53
C PHE A 232 9.73 14.53 -5.74
N ALA A 233 8.96 14.75 -4.69
CA ALA A 233 9.14 15.90 -3.81
C ALA A 233 10.54 15.91 -3.16
N LEU A 234 11.10 14.73 -2.84
CA LEU A 234 12.47 14.58 -2.36
C LEU A 234 13.54 14.80 -3.45
N GLY A 235 13.16 14.83 -4.74
CA GLY A 235 14.07 15.00 -5.86
C GLY A 235 14.44 13.72 -6.60
N CYS A 236 13.66 12.65 -6.47
CA CYS A 236 13.84 11.44 -7.27
C CYS A 236 13.62 11.75 -8.76
N ILE A 237 14.53 11.30 -9.62
CA ILE A 237 14.46 11.44 -11.08
C ILE A 237 14.18 10.12 -11.79
N GLN A 238 13.74 9.09 -11.06
CA GLN A 238 13.49 7.74 -11.60
C GLN A 238 14.70 7.10 -12.31
N ALA A 239 15.90 7.30 -11.78
CA ALA A 239 17.11 6.70 -12.35
C ALA A 239 17.15 5.16 -12.19
N LEU A 240 16.20 4.55 -11.47
CA LEU A 240 16.06 3.10 -11.23
C LEU A 240 17.32 2.43 -10.64
N ARG A 241 18.13 3.21 -9.90
CA ARG A 241 19.35 2.74 -9.23
C ARG A 241 19.21 2.65 -7.71
N CYS A 242 17.98 2.43 -7.23
CA CYS A 242 17.69 2.43 -5.79
C CYS A 242 18.37 1.28 -5.03
N HIS A 243 18.58 0.14 -5.69
CA HIS A 243 19.20 -1.06 -5.11
C HIS A 243 20.72 -1.11 -5.27
N THR A 244 21.31 -0.30 -6.18
CA THR A 244 22.73 -0.38 -6.53
C THR A 244 23.64 0.49 -5.65
N ASN A 245 23.09 1.24 -4.69
CA ASN A 245 23.82 2.23 -3.87
C ASN A 245 24.42 3.41 -4.64
N THR A 246 23.98 3.63 -5.89
CA THR A 246 24.49 4.68 -6.81
C THR A 246 23.42 5.66 -7.24
N CYS A 247 22.40 5.90 -6.37
CA CYS A 247 21.36 6.89 -6.64
C CYS A 247 21.97 8.28 -6.88
N PRO A 248 21.81 8.87 -8.08
CA PRO A 248 22.49 10.11 -8.44
C PRO A 248 21.99 11.32 -7.66
N THR A 249 20.77 11.27 -7.12
CA THR A 249 20.16 12.37 -6.35
C THR A 249 20.31 12.22 -4.84
N GLY A 250 21.04 11.19 -4.37
CA GLY A 250 21.31 10.99 -2.95
C GLY A 250 20.19 10.35 -2.13
N VAL A 251 19.00 10.15 -2.71
CA VAL A 251 17.81 9.74 -1.97
C VAL A 251 17.90 8.31 -1.44
N THR A 252 18.52 7.38 -2.20
CA THR A 252 18.57 5.94 -1.84
C THR A 252 19.99 5.38 -1.86
N THR A 253 20.97 6.14 -1.42
CA THR A 253 22.38 5.73 -1.38
C THR A 253 23.00 6.01 -0.02
N HIS A 254 24.03 5.23 0.36
CA HIS A 254 24.91 5.50 1.50
C HIS A 254 26.21 6.19 1.10
N ASN A 255 26.43 6.48 -0.18
CA ASN A 255 27.57 7.24 -0.66
C ASN A 255 27.46 8.69 -0.19
N LYS A 256 28.37 9.11 0.71
CA LYS A 256 28.37 10.43 1.36
C LYS A 256 28.41 11.60 0.37
N ARG A 257 29.11 11.44 -0.78
CA ARG A 257 29.15 12.46 -1.83
C ARG A 257 27.77 12.63 -2.48
N LEU A 258 27.10 11.51 -2.80
CA LEU A 258 25.77 11.55 -3.42
C LEU A 258 24.69 11.98 -2.43
N GLN A 259 24.77 11.57 -1.16
CA GLN A 259 23.83 11.97 -0.11
C GLN A 259 23.70 13.47 0.06
N ARG A 260 24.70 14.27 -0.30
CA ARG A 260 24.61 15.74 -0.30
C ARG A 260 23.48 16.27 -1.19
N GLY A 261 23.01 15.50 -2.17
CA GLY A 261 21.85 15.85 -2.97
C GLY A 261 20.51 15.77 -2.21
N LEU A 262 20.47 15.07 -1.08
CA LEU A 262 19.33 15.02 -0.17
C LEU A 262 19.53 16.04 0.97
N ALA A 263 19.37 17.34 0.67
CA ALA A 263 19.38 18.40 1.69
C ALA A 263 18.10 18.31 2.52
N VAL A 264 18.17 17.67 3.70
CA VAL A 264 17.00 17.37 4.54
C VAL A 264 16.26 18.64 4.94
N GLU A 265 17.00 19.71 5.27
CA GLU A 265 16.47 21.01 5.71
C GLU A 265 15.56 21.69 4.68
N GLU A 266 15.73 21.37 3.40
CA GLU A 266 14.89 21.88 2.31
C GLU A 266 13.84 20.86 1.87
N LYS A 267 14.22 19.58 1.82
CA LYS A 267 13.40 18.53 1.21
C LYS A 267 12.14 18.20 2.03
N TYR A 268 12.19 18.29 3.37
CA TYR A 268 11.01 18.08 4.19
C TYR A 268 9.89 19.11 3.92
N LEU A 269 10.26 20.36 3.61
CA LEU A 269 9.30 21.41 3.22
C LEU A 269 8.62 21.05 1.90
N ARG A 270 9.38 20.55 0.92
CA ARG A 270 8.82 20.11 -0.37
C ARG A 270 7.81 18.97 -0.19
N VAL A 271 8.12 18.01 0.70
CA VAL A 271 7.21 16.91 1.07
C VAL A 271 5.94 17.47 1.70
N ALA A 272 6.06 18.40 2.65
CA ALA A 272 4.91 19.04 3.29
C ALA A 272 4.04 19.80 2.28
N HIS A 273 4.66 20.61 1.40
CA HIS A 273 3.94 21.37 0.37
C HIS A 273 3.27 20.45 -0.64
N TYR A 274 3.92 19.36 -1.05
CA TYR A 274 3.31 18.35 -1.94
C TYR A 274 2.01 17.80 -1.34
N CYS A 275 2.04 17.40 -0.07
CA CYS A 275 0.86 16.86 0.60
C CYS A 275 -0.24 17.92 0.76
N GLN A 276 0.11 19.15 1.19
CA GLN A 276 -0.84 20.24 1.35
C GLN A 276 -1.50 20.64 0.03
N ASN A 277 -0.71 20.75 -1.05
CA ASN A 277 -1.23 21.07 -2.37
C ASN A 277 -2.12 19.94 -2.91
N MET A 278 -1.73 18.68 -2.71
CA MET A 278 -2.55 17.52 -3.07
C MET A 278 -3.94 17.61 -2.44
N ASN A 279 -4.02 17.84 -1.12
CA ASN A 279 -5.29 17.94 -0.41
C ASN A 279 -6.11 19.15 -0.88
N LYS A 280 -5.47 20.33 -0.99
CA LYS A 280 -6.15 21.55 -1.48
C LYS A 280 -6.74 21.38 -2.87
N GLU A 281 -6.03 20.74 -3.78
CA GLU A 281 -6.50 20.50 -5.14
C GLU A 281 -7.59 19.43 -5.20
N ILE A 282 -7.54 18.41 -4.35
CA ILE A 282 -8.63 17.41 -4.22
C ILE A 282 -9.91 18.10 -3.74
N ASP A 283 -9.83 18.98 -2.73
CA ASP A 283 -10.99 19.75 -2.27
C ASP A 283 -11.51 20.69 -3.36
N MET A 284 -10.63 21.32 -4.13
CA MET A 284 -11.02 22.15 -5.28
C MET A 284 -11.79 21.32 -6.33
N ILE A 285 -11.33 20.11 -6.64
CA ILE A 285 -12.03 19.19 -7.56
C ILE A 285 -13.41 18.82 -6.98
N ALA A 286 -13.48 18.46 -5.70
CA ALA A 286 -14.73 18.12 -5.05
C ALA A 286 -15.75 19.28 -5.11
N HIS A 287 -15.32 20.49 -4.78
CA HIS A 287 -16.17 21.68 -4.86
C HIS A 287 -16.63 21.96 -6.30
N SER A 288 -15.75 21.75 -7.29
CA SER A 288 -16.13 21.90 -8.72
C SER A 288 -17.17 20.88 -9.17
N CYS A 289 -17.25 19.73 -8.49
CA CYS A 289 -18.29 18.72 -8.68
C CYS A 289 -19.56 18.97 -7.85
N GLY A 290 -19.64 20.09 -7.12
CA GLY A 290 -20.77 20.40 -6.23
C GLY A 290 -20.76 19.64 -4.90
N CYS A 291 -19.67 18.96 -4.56
CA CYS A 291 -19.50 18.26 -3.30
C CYS A 291 -18.96 19.21 -2.22
N ARG A 292 -19.44 19.06 -0.99
CA ARG A 292 -18.93 19.85 0.17
C ARG A 292 -17.61 19.32 0.71
N HIS A 293 -17.35 18.03 0.44
CA HIS A 293 -16.19 17.32 0.96
C HIS A 293 -15.74 16.24 -0.03
N ALA A 294 -14.45 16.00 -0.13
CA ALA A 294 -13.88 14.99 -1.05
C ALA A 294 -14.44 13.56 -0.87
N ARG A 295 -14.94 13.22 0.33
CA ARG A 295 -15.61 11.93 0.60
C ARG A 295 -17.00 11.79 -0.03
N GLU A 296 -17.58 12.88 -0.57
CA GLU A 296 -18.84 12.85 -1.31
C GLU A 296 -18.64 12.59 -2.80
N LEU A 297 -17.38 12.53 -3.25
CA LEU A 297 -17.05 12.18 -4.62
C LEU A 297 -17.52 10.77 -4.96
N LYS A 298 -18.11 10.61 -6.15
CA LYS A 298 -18.72 9.37 -6.64
C LYS A 298 -18.35 9.12 -8.10
N ARG A 299 -18.61 7.92 -8.60
CA ARG A 299 -18.32 7.53 -9.99
C ARG A 299 -18.97 8.43 -11.03
N GLU A 300 -20.11 9.04 -10.72
CA GLU A 300 -20.82 9.98 -11.59
C GLU A 300 -20.03 11.25 -11.90
N HIS A 301 -19.12 11.65 -11.03
CA HIS A 301 -18.29 12.85 -11.19
C HIS A 301 -17.10 12.64 -12.12
N VAL A 302 -16.86 11.41 -12.60
CA VAL A 302 -15.71 11.07 -13.45
C VAL A 302 -16.16 10.69 -14.86
N ARG A 303 -15.44 11.19 -15.85
CA ARG A 303 -15.55 10.75 -17.23
C ARG A 303 -14.21 10.22 -17.71
N ILE A 304 -14.23 9.07 -18.37
CA ILE A 304 -13.04 8.42 -18.95
C ILE A 304 -13.03 8.71 -20.45
N VAL A 305 -11.98 9.38 -20.91
CA VAL A 305 -11.77 9.67 -22.32
C VAL A 305 -11.43 8.37 -23.06
N GLN A 306 -12.22 8.02 -24.05
CA GLN A 306 -12.06 6.84 -24.89
C GLN A 306 -11.31 7.18 -26.19
N SER A 307 -11.62 8.33 -26.77
CA SER A 307 -11.00 8.85 -27.98
C SER A 307 -11.09 10.39 -28.01
N ALA A 308 -10.56 11.03 -29.05
CA ALA A 308 -10.48 12.47 -29.17
C ALA A 308 -11.85 13.20 -28.94
N ASN A 309 -12.96 12.56 -29.33
CA ASN A 309 -14.29 13.16 -29.26
C ASN A 309 -15.28 12.35 -28.41
N GLN A 310 -14.80 11.39 -27.63
CA GLN A 310 -15.68 10.48 -26.92
C GLN A 310 -15.19 10.22 -25.49
N SER A 311 -16.09 10.34 -24.53
CA SER A 311 -15.86 9.95 -23.15
C SER A 311 -17.06 9.17 -22.60
N ILE A 312 -16.81 8.29 -21.67
CA ILE A 312 -17.82 7.51 -20.94
C ILE A 312 -17.82 7.91 -19.47
N ALA A 313 -18.97 8.00 -18.84
CA ALA A 313 -19.04 8.20 -17.40
C ALA A 313 -18.56 6.94 -16.66
N LEU A 314 -17.81 7.12 -15.55
CA LEU A 314 -17.21 6.01 -14.82
C LEU A 314 -18.27 5.05 -14.26
N ASN A 315 -19.43 5.55 -13.82
CA ASN A 315 -20.55 4.73 -13.36
C ASN A 315 -21.24 3.92 -14.48
N MET A 316 -21.01 4.28 -15.74
CA MET A 316 -21.46 3.49 -16.90
C MET A 316 -20.41 2.41 -17.26
N LEU A 317 -19.13 2.72 -17.09
CA LEU A 317 -18.05 1.76 -17.31
C LEU A 317 -17.99 0.73 -16.16
N TYR A 318 -18.17 1.19 -14.93
CA TYR A 318 -18.25 0.40 -13.71
C TYR A 318 -19.55 0.76 -12.97
N PRO A 319 -20.70 0.17 -13.35
CA PRO A 319 -21.96 0.37 -12.62
C PRO A 319 -21.81 -0.09 -11.17
N TYR A 320 -22.50 0.59 -10.26
CA TYR A 320 -22.56 0.07 -8.89
C TYR A 320 -23.24 -1.29 -8.88
N PRO A 321 -22.62 -2.30 -8.25
CA PRO A 321 -23.19 -3.63 -8.21
C PRO A 321 -24.50 -3.64 -7.38
N ALA A 322 -25.44 -4.47 -7.79
CA ALA A 322 -26.62 -4.75 -6.96
C ALA A 322 -26.18 -5.50 -5.69
N PRO A 323 -26.65 -5.10 -4.50
CA PRO A 323 -26.34 -5.81 -3.27
C PRO A 323 -26.75 -7.29 -3.35
N GLY A 324 -25.89 -8.20 -2.93
CA GLY A 324 -26.19 -9.65 -2.86
C GLY A 324 -26.06 -10.41 -4.19
N VAL A 325 -25.83 -9.74 -5.32
CA VAL A 325 -25.58 -10.41 -6.61
C VAL A 325 -24.07 -10.55 -6.80
N ARG A 326 -23.55 -11.74 -6.58
CA ARG A 326 -22.14 -12.06 -6.86
C ARG A 326 -22.01 -12.78 -8.20
N PRO A 327 -21.01 -12.44 -9.02
CA PRO A 327 -20.69 -13.30 -10.15
C PRO A 327 -20.33 -14.68 -9.61
N ALA A 328 -20.79 -15.73 -10.31
CA ALA A 328 -20.41 -17.10 -9.98
C ALA A 328 -18.87 -17.17 -9.96
N ALA A 329 -18.30 -17.79 -8.92
CA ALA A 329 -16.88 -18.05 -8.84
C ALA A 329 -16.48 -18.81 -10.12
N THR A 330 -15.63 -18.20 -10.94
CA THR A 330 -15.03 -18.89 -12.09
C THR A 330 -14.04 -19.88 -11.49
N GLY A 331 -14.51 -21.14 -11.34
CA GLY A 331 -13.85 -22.18 -10.57
C GLY A 331 -12.47 -22.55 -11.10
N ALA A 332 -11.48 -22.10 -10.38
CA ALA A 332 -10.23 -22.80 -10.12
C ALA A 332 -9.82 -22.39 -8.70
N PRO A 333 -9.39 -23.31 -7.81
CA PRO A 333 -8.88 -22.90 -6.52
C PRO A 333 -7.67 -22.00 -6.76
N GLY A 334 -7.89 -20.70 -6.59
CA GLY A 334 -6.84 -19.71 -6.77
C GLY A 334 -5.75 -19.96 -5.75
N ALA A 335 -4.57 -20.31 -6.21
CA ALA A 335 -3.39 -20.08 -5.40
C ALA A 335 -3.46 -18.60 -4.96
N VAL A 336 -3.38 -18.35 -3.65
CA VAL A 336 -3.19 -17.01 -3.12
C VAL A 336 -2.12 -16.38 -3.99
N ALA A 337 -2.49 -15.37 -4.79
CA ALA A 337 -1.52 -14.70 -5.65
C ALA A 337 -0.49 -14.05 -4.73
N VAL A 338 0.58 -14.78 -4.54
CA VAL A 338 1.68 -14.52 -3.63
C VAL A 338 2.59 -13.48 -4.26
#